data_947dd82373e5973e2dd6735e35a48d1b
#
_entry.id   947dd82373e5973e2dd6735e35a48d1b
#
_cell.length_a   1.000
_cell.length_b   1.000
_cell.length_c   1.000
_cell.angle_alpha   90.00
_cell.angle_beta   90.00
_cell.angle_gamma   90.00
#
_symmetry.space_group_name_H-M   'P 1'
#
loop_
_entity.id
_entity.type
_entity.pdbx_description
1 polymer ?
#
loop_
_entity_poly.entity_id
_entity_poly.type
_entity_poly.pdbx_seq_one_letter_code
_entity_poly.pdbx_strand_id
1 'polypeptide(L)' 'MGKYSALWEYVRNTGGKSCKLTFDEIEAILGSPIDHSFLKYKKELMEYGYQVEKISMKERTVLFSGRDRP' A
#
# COMPACT_ATOMS: atom_id res chain seq x y z
N MET A 1 -4.45 -15.48 1.47
CA MET A 1 -3.71 -14.76 2.48
C MET A 1 -2.36 -14.34 1.98
N GLY A 2 -2.16 -13.10 1.79
CA GLY A 2 -0.90 -12.60 1.29
C GLY A 2 -0.05 -12.02 2.40
N LYS A 3 1.25 -11.95 2.15
CA LYS A 3 2.19 -11.33 3.07
C LYS A 3 1.79 -9.90 3.39
N TYR A 4 1.16 -9.23 2.44
CA TYR A 4 0.82 -7.80 2.56
C TYR A 4 -0.66 -7.56 2.84
N SER A 5 -1.42 -8.60 3.15
CA SER A 5 -2.86 -8.42 3.31
C SER A 5 -3.20 -7.43 4.43
N ALA A 6 -2.42 -7.40 5.51
CA ALA A 6 -2.67 -6.45 6.58
C ALA A 6 -2.52 -5.01 6.09
N LEU A 7 -1.53 -4.76 5.23
CA LEU A 7 -1.32 -3.44 4.66
C LEU A 7 -2.45 -3.07 3.71
N TRP A 8 -2.85 -4.02 2.85
CA TRP A 8 -3.93 -3.75 1.90
C TRP A 8 -5.22 -3.43 2.61
N GLU A 9 -5.50 -4.14 3.69
CA GLU A 9 -6.71 -3.86 4.47
C GLU A 9 -6.63 -2.52 5.17
N TYR A 10 -5.44 -2.16 5.65
CA TYR A 10 -5.26 -0.85 6.26
C TYR A 10 -5.57 0.26 5.25
N VAL A 11 -5.04 0.13 4.04
CA VAL A 11 -5.28 1.12 2.99
C VAL A 11 -6.77 1.20 2.67
N ARG A 12 -7.40 0.05 2.53
CA ARG A 12 -8.84 0.02 2.23
C ARG A 12 -9.64 0.67 3.34
N ASN A 13 -9.26 0.42 4.58
CA ASN A 13 -10.04 0.91 5.73
C ASN A 13 -9.87 2.41 5.94
N THR A 14 -8.87 3.03 5.35
CA THR A 14 -8.76 4.48 5.45
C THR A 14 -9.90 5.17 4.70
N GLY A 15 -10.44 4.51 3.68
CA GLY A 15 -11.63 4.99 3.00
C GLY A 15 -11.46 6.26 2.17
N GLY A 16 -10.27 6.76 2.04
CA GLY A 16 -10.03 7.98 1.29
C GLY A 16 -9.72 7.72 -0.17
N LYS A 17 -9.66 8.80 -0.95
CA LYS A 17 -9.27 8.69 -2.35
C LYS A 17 -7.80 8.40 -2.49
N SER A 18 -7.02 8.80 -1.52
CA SER A 18 -5.59 8.53 -1.51
C SER A 18 -5.11 8.36 -0.09
N CYS A 19 -4.01 7.65 0.04
CA CYS A 19 -3.43 7.36 1.35
C CYS A 19 -1.92 7.35 1.17
N LYS A 20 -1.24 8.20 1.93
CA LYS A 20 0.22 8.28 1.86
C LYS A 20 0.79 7.75 3.16
N LEU A 21 1.65 6.76 3.06
CA LEU A 21 2.28 6.15 4.22
C LEU A 21 3.78 6.20 4.09
N THR A 22 4.47 6.41 5.22
CA THR A 22 5.91 6.32 5.22
C THR A 22 6.33 4.86 5.26
N PHE A 23 7.58 4.60 4.86
CA PHE A 23 8.12 3.25 4.96
C PHE A 23 8.03 2.73 6.39
N ASP A 24 8.29 3.61 7.37
CA ASP A 24 8.23 3.21 8.77
C ASP A 24 6.82 2.81 9.18
N GLU A 25 5.82 3.55 8.69
CA GLU A 25 4.44 3.20 8.98
C GLU A 25 4.05 1.86 8.37
N ILE A 26 4.52 1.62 7.16
CA ILE A 26 4.23 0.35 6.49
C ILE A 26 4.91 -0.80 7.24
N GLU A 27 6.14 -0.58 7.67
CA GLU A 27 6.85 -1.59 8.43
C GLU A 27 6.11 -1.91 9.74
N ALA A 28 5.58 -0.88 10.40
CA ALA A 28 4.84 -1.10 11.63
C ALA A 28 3.58 -1.92 11.39
N ILE A 29 2.91 -1.68 10.27
CA ILE A 29 1.70 -2.42 9.94
C ILE A 29 2.03 -3.86 9.60
N LEU A 30 3.09 -4.08 8.84
CA LEU A 30 3.47 -5.42 8.38
C LEU A 30 4.26 -6.21 9.40
N GLY A 31 4.95 -5.54 10.31
CA GLY A 31 5.86 -6.20 11.22
C GLY A 31 7.20 -6.53 10.61
N SER A 32 7.47 -6.06 9.40
CA SER A 32 8.74 -6.29 8.72
C SER A 32 8.96 -5.21 7.68
N PRO A 33 10.22 -4.95 7.31
CA PRO A 33 10.51 -3.90 6.33
C PRO A 33 9.99 -4.25 4.94
N ILE A 34 9.75 -3.21 4.15
CA ILE A 34 9.44 -3.38 2.75
C ILE A 34 10.67 -3.96 2.03
N ASP A 35 10.41 -4.89 1.11
CA ASP A 35 11.48 -5.46 0.29
C ASP A 35 10.98 -5.57 -1.15
N HIS A 36 11.75 -6.25 -1.98
CA HIS A 36 11.41 -6.37 -3.39
C HIS A 36 10.06 -7.02 -3.65
N SER A 37 9.60 -7.85 -2.73
CA SER A 37 8.33 -8.53 -2.93
C SER A 37 7.17 -7.54 -2.91
N PHE A 38 7.35 -6.36 -2.33
CA PHE A 38 6.30 -5.34 -2.36
C PHE A 38 5.90 -5.02 -3.80
N LEU A 39 6.89 -4.86 -4.68
CA LEU A 39 6.59 -4.55 -6.07
C LEU A 39 5.88 -5.72 -6.76
N LYS A 40 6.21 -6.93 -6.34
CA LYS A 40 5.58 -8.11 -6.91
C LYS A 40 4.12 -8.23 -6.48
N TYR A 41 3.83 -7.94 -5.22
CA TYR A 41 2.51 -8.16 -4.65
C TYR A 41 1.61 -6.95 -4.68
N LYS A 42 2.09 -5.81 -5.15
CA LYS A 42 1.25 -4.61 -5.17
C LYS A 42 0.00 -4.79 -6.02
N LYS A 43 0.02 -5.73 -6.95
CA LYS A 43 -1.14 -6.00 -7.78
C LYS A 43 -2.33 -6.51 -6.97
N GLU A 44 -2.05 -7.15 -5.83
CA GLU A 44 -3.13 -7.64 -4.99
C GLU A 44 -4.00 -6.50 -4.47
N LEU A 45 -3.39 -5.33 -4.29
CA LEU A 45 -4.12 -4.18 -3.79
C LEU A 45 -5.25 -3.78 -4.71
N MET A 46 -5.10 -4.06 -6.00
CA MET A 46 -6.14 -3.72 -6.96
C MET A 46 -7.43 -4.47 -6.67
N GLU A 47 -7.33 -5.65 -6.08
CA GLU A 47 -8.52 -6.41 -5.70
C GLU A 47 -9.25 -5.76 -4.52
N TYR A 48 -8.55 -4.91 -3.78
CA TYR A 48 -9.16 -4.17 -2.68
C TYR A 48 -9.71 -2.82 -3.13
N GLY A 49 -9.59 -2.51 -4.42
CA GLY A 49 -10.09 -1.26 -4.95
C GLY A 49 -9.09 -0.11 -4.88
N TYR A 50 -7.83 -0.40 -4.69
CA TYR A 50 -6.77 0.61 -4.59
C TYR A 50 -5.59 0.21 -5.45
N GLN A 51 -4.66 1.12 -5.60
CA GLN A 51 -3.43 0.85 -6.35
C GLN A 51 -2.29 1.67 -5.76
N VAL A 52 -1.08 1.21 -6.00
CA VAL A 52 0.10 1.98 -5.64
C VAL A 52 0.31 3.02 -6.73
N GLU A 53 0.21 4.29 -6.38
CA GLU A 53 0.32 5.35 -7.36
C GLU A 53 1.75 5.83 -7.51
N LYS A 54 2.47 5.97 -6.40
CA LYS A 54 3.82 6.49 -6.46
C LYS A 54 4.63 5.99 -5.28
N ILE A 55 5.87 5.67 -5.52
CA ILE A 55 6.82 5.32 -4.47
C ILE A 55 7.94 6.35 -4.51
N SER A 56 8.16 7.03 -3.40
CA SER A 56 9.23 8.02 -3.30
C SER A 56 10.33 7.48 -2.39
N MET A 57 11.45 7.13 -3.00
CA MET A 57 12.59 6.66 -2.21
C MET A 57 13.21 7.81 -1.45
N LYS A 58 13.16 9.01 -2.03
CA LYS A 58 13.74 10.18 -1.38
C LYS A 58 13.01 10.53 -0.10
N GLU A 59 11.69 10.49 -0.14
CA GLU A 59 10.88 10.82 1.03
C GLU A 59 10.55 9.60 1.86
N ARG A 60 10.85 8.43 1.33
CA ARG A 60 10.55 7.15 1.98
C ARG A 60 9.05 7.02 2.25
N THR A 61 8.28 7.29 1.20
CA THR A 61 6.82 7.21 1.30
C THR A 61 6.26 6.45 0.11
N VAL A 62 5.05 5.95 0.32
CA VAL A 62 4.30 5.29 -0.75
C VAL A 62 2.93 5.94 -0.79
N LEU A 63 2.50 6.34 -1.98
CA LEU A 63 1.19 6.92 -2.17
C LEU A 63 0.27 5.87 -2.79
N PHE A 64 -0.81 5.60 -2.11
CA PHE A 64 -1.85 4.70 -2.60
C PHE A 64 -3.03 5.54 -3.03
N SER A 65 -3.74 5.11 -4.06
CA SER A 65 -4.93 5.83 -4.48
C SER A 65 -6.06 4.84 -4.73
N GLY A 66 -7.28 5.31 -4.49
CA GLY A 66 -8.45 4.51 -4.79
C GLY A 66 -8.66 4.43 -6.27
N ARG A 67 -9.09 3.28 -6.74
CA ARG A 67 -9.43 3.11 -8.15
C ARG A 67 -10.86 3.55 -8.36
N ASP A 68 -11.03 4.59 -9.12
CA ASP A 68 -12.37 5.04 -9.46
C ASP A 68 -13.01 4.04 -10.39
N ARG A 69 -14.25 3.73 -10.09
CA ARG A 69 -15.04 2.84 -10.91
C ARG A 69 -16.00 3.69 -11.71
N PRO A 70 -15.93 3.60 -13.02
CA PRO A 70 -16.87 4.37 -13.83
C PRO A 70 -18.30 3.94 -13.60
#